data_a28614c9ab5c07032971b4d1c4d59481
#
_entry.id   a28614c9ab5c07032971b4d1c4d59481
#
_cell.length_a   1.000
_cell.length_b   1.000
_cell.length_c   1.000
_cell.angle_alpha   90.00
_cell.angle_beta   90.00
_cell.angle_gamma   90.00
#
_symmetry.space_group_name_H-M   'P 1'
#
loop_
_entity.id
_entity.type
_entity.pdbx_description
1 polymer ?
#
loop_
_entity_poly.entity_id
_entity_poly.type
_entity_poly.pdbx_seq_one_letter_code
_entity_poly.pdbx_strand_id
1 'polypeptide(L)'
;MRLTTKGKYAVTALLDLSLHQSGKEFTSLSKIAVRQDMPISYLEQLFRNLRKAGIVEAARGPTGGYRLSRHCSEINVSEVVASVEGSMDATQCGGTADCHAGTRCLAHDLWSELNSQVDNFLIHKSLEDVIANKRSSQDRNKDLIATG
;
A
#
# COMPACT_ATOMS: atom_id res chain seq x y z
N MET A 1 -12.00 -6.66 -9.02
CA MET A 1 -10.89 -6.25 -8.13
C MET A 1 -10.67 -4.75 -8.21
N ARG A 2 -10.65 -4.08 -7.08
CA ARG A 2 -10.51 -2.62 -7.03
C ARG A 2 -9.18 -2.18 -6.46
N LEU A 3 -8.10 -2.51 -7.12
CA LEU A 3 -6.81 -1.89 -6.81
C LEU A 3 -6.63 -0.67 -7.70
N THR A 4 -7.11 0.47 -7.24
CA THR A 4 -7.03 1.73 -7.97
C THR A 4 -5.69 2.44 -7.75
N THR A 5 -5.51 3.59 -8.37
CA THR A 5 -4.37 4.46 -8.18
C THR A 5 -4.15 4.83 -6.71
N LYS A 6 -5.21 4.96 -5.91
CA LYS A 6 -5.13 5.26 -4.46
C LYS A 6 -4.30 4.24 -3.71
N GLY A 7 -4.63 2.97 -3.84
CA GLY A 7 -3.90 1.89 -3.17
C GLY A 7 -2.45 1.82 -3.62
N LYS A 8 -2.21 1.90 -4.91
CA LYS A 8 -0.86 1.88 -5.48
C LYS A 8 -0.01 3.04 -4.97
N TYR A 9 -0.54 4.25 -4.97
CA TYR A 9 0.16 5.44 -4.49
C TYR A 9 0.40 5.40 -2.98
N ALA A 10 -0.57 4.91 -2.20
CA ALA A 10 -0.42 4.77 -0.76
C ALA A 10 0.74 3.82 -0.41
N VAL A 11 0.79 2.67 -1.05
CA VAL A 11 1.89 1.70 -0.87
C VAL A 11 3.23 2.32 -1.26
N THR A 12 3.33 2.94 -2.44
CA THR A 12 4.55 3.59 -2.91
C THR A 12 5.02 4.68 -1.96
N ALA A 13 4.11 5.53 -1.48
CA ALA A 13 4.43 6.61 -0.56
C ALA A 13 4.93 6.09 0.80
N LEU A 14 4.34 5.01 1.32
CA LEU A 14 4.80 4.39 2.57
C LEU A 14 6.14 3.68 2.41
N LEU A 15 6.41 3.09 1.26
CA LEU A 15 7.73 2.53 0.96
C LEU A 15 8.81 3.61 0.91
N ASP A 16 8.50 4.74 0.27
CA ASP A 16 9.39 5.91 0.26
C ASP A 16 9.66 6.43 1.68
N LEU A 17 8.59 6.60 2.46
CA LEU A 17 8.70 7.03 3.86
C LEU A 17 9.58 6.06 4.66
N SER A 18 9.35 4.77 4.51
CA SER A 18 10.12 3.73 5.21
C SER A 18 11.60 3.74 4.84
N LEU A 19 11.92 3.95 3.57
CA LEU A 19 13.30 3.98 3.08
C LEU A 19 14.08 5.21 3.54
N HIS A 20 13.40 6.34 3.74
CA HIS A 20 14.02 7.64 4.06
C HIS A 20 13.81 8.07 5.51
N GLN A 21 13.04 7.31 6.30
CA GLN A 21 12.82 7.62 7.71
C GLN A 21 14.08 7.30 8.53
N SER A 22 14.57 8.28 9.25
CA SER A 22 15.68 8.13 10.19
C SER A 22 15.17 8.11 11.63
N GLY A 23 15.21 6.93 12.25
CA GLY A 23 14.77 6.78 13.63
C GLY A 23 13.31 7.19 13.84
N LYS A 24 13.09 8.16 14.73
CA LYS A 24 11.75 8.66 15.08
C LYS A 24 11.41 9.99 14.40
N GLU A 25 12.18 10.43 13.43
CA GLU A 25 11.94 11.70 12.76
C GLU A 25 10.71 11.66 11.85
N PHE A 26 10.07 12.83 11.74
CA PHE A 26 8.94 13.01 10.83
C PHE A 26 9.44 13.47 9.46
N THR A 27 8.79 13.00 8.40
CA THR A 27 9.08 13.38 7.01
C THR A 27 7.92 14.17 6.45
N SER A 28 8.21 15.32 5.82
CA SER A 28 7.17 16.12 5.17
C SER A 28 6.67 15.44 3.90
N LEU A 29 5.38 15.59 3.59
CA LEU A 29 4.79 15.07 2.35
C LEU A 29 5.39 15.70 1.10
N SER A 30 5.89 16.93 1.20
CA SER A 30 6.59 17.61 0.09
C SER A 30 7.78 16.80 -0.41
N LYS A 31 8.55 16.22 0.49
CA LYS A 31 9.71 15.38 0.14
C LYS A 31 9.27 14.11 -0.62
N ILE A 32 8.23 13.46 -0.16
CA ILE A 32 7.67 12.27 -0.83
C ILE A 32 7.10 12.66 -2.20
N ALA A 33 6.35 13.76 -2.27
CA ALA A 33 5.78 14.27 -3.51
C ALA A 33 6.82 14.49 -4.59
N VAL A 34 7.94 15.12 -4.23
CA VAL A 34 9.06 15.38 -5.16
C VAL A 34 9.73 14.08 -5.59
N ARG A 35 10.06 13.19 -4.64
CA ARG A 35 10.76 11.94 -4.96
C ARG A 35 9.93 10.98 -5.82
N GLN A 36 8.61 10.94 -5.60
CA GLN A 36 7.71 10.00 -6.28
C GLN A 36 6.88 10.65 -7.40
N ASP A 37 7.10 11.92 -7.67
CA ASP A 37 6.34 12.69 -8.68
C ASP A 37 4.81 12.56 -8.48
N MET A 38 4.38 12.82 -7.26
CA MET A 38 2.96 12.77 -6.88
C MET A 38 2.44 14.14 -6.49
N PRO A 39 1.17 14.47 -6.84
CA PRO A 39 0.57 15.71 -6.35
C PRO A 39 0.46 15.71 -4.82
N ILE A 40 0.91 16.80 -4.18
CA ILE A 40 0.90 16.89 -2.72
C ILE A 40 -0.51 16.84 -2.12
N SER A 41 -1.47 17.48 -2.78
CA SER A 41 -2.89 17.46 -2.36
C SER A 41 -3.45 16.04 -2.31
N TYR A 42 -3.05 15.21 -3.24
CA TYR A 42 -3.45 13.81 -3.30
C TYR A 42 -2.80 12.99 -2.16
N LEU A 43 -1.51 13.21 -1.91
CA LEU A 43 -0.80 12.60 -0.78
C LEU A 43 -1.43 13.00 0.56
N GLU A 44 -1.83 14.24 0.72
CA GLU A 44 -2.50 14.71 1.94
C GLU A 44 -3.77 13.92 2.23
N GLN A 45 -4.57 13.63 1.21
CA GLN A 45 -5.78 12.82 1.34
C GLN A 45 -5.44 11.37 1.72
N LEU A 46 -4.47 10.77 1.06
CA LEU A 46 -4.04 9.40 1.35
C LEU A 46 -3.51 9.27 2.78
N PHE A 47 -2.64 10.19 3.19
CA PHE A 47 -2.05 10.16 4.54
C PHE A 47 -3.07 10.48 5.64
N ARG A 48 -4.10 11.25 5.35
CA ARG A 48 -5.21 11.44 6.28
C ARG A 48 -5.92 10.10 6.56
N ASN A 49 -6.16 9.31 5.54
CA ASN A 49 -6.77 7.98 5.70
C ASN A 49 -5.83 7.01 6.41
N LEU A 50 -4.55 7.01 6.06
CA LEU A 50 -3.53 6.19 6.71
C LEU A 50 -3.40 6.53 8.21
N ARG A 51 -3.49 7.81 8.56
CA ARG A 51 -3.46 8.26 9.95
C ARG A 51 -4.70 7.78 10.71
N LYS A 52 -5.88 7.89 10.12
CA LYS A 52 -7.12 7.38 10.72
C LYS A 52 -7.06 5.89 11.00
N ALA A 53 -6.40 5.13 10.13
CA ALA A 53 -6.19 3.69 10.28
C ALA A 53 -5.07 3.34 11.27
N GLY A 54 -4.35 4.33 11.80
CA GLY A 54 -3.26 4.10 12.75
C GLY A 54 -1.96 3.59 12.14
N ILE A 55 -1.80 3.69 10.82
CA ILE A 55 -0.60 3.23 10.10
C ILE A 55 0.53 4.26 10.20
N VAL A 56 0.17 5.55 10.21
CA VAL A 56 1.13 6.65 10.35
C VAL A 56 0.74 7.57 11.48
N GLU A 57 1.72 8.29 12.01
CA GLU A 57 1.58 9.36 12.98
C GLU A 57 1.96 10.68 12.35
N ALA A 58 1.37 11.77 12.80
CA ALA A 58 1.60 13.11 12.29
C ALA A 58 2.08 14.05 13.39
N ALA A 59 2.94 15.01 13.02
CA ALA A 59 3.33 16.13 13.85
C ALA A 59 3.26 17.43 13.06
N ARG A 60 2.91 18.51 13.77
CA ARG A 60 2.84 19.86 13.20
C ARG A 60 4.17 20.59 13.36
N GLY A 61 4.37 21.65 12.58
CA GLY A 61 5.48 22.56 12.68
C GLY A 61 6.56 22.36 11.62
N PRO A 62 7.67 23.15 11.69
CA PRO A 62 8.71 23.12 10.66
C PRO A 62 9.43 21.77 10.54
N THR A 63 9.52 21.03 11.63
CA THR A 63 10.11 19.67 11.68
C THR A 63 9.05 18.58 11.69
N GLY A 64 7.80 18.95 11.39
CA GLY A 64 6.66 18.03 11.36
C GLY A 64 6.58 17.25 10.05
N GLY A 65 5.52 16.50 9.93
CA GLY A 65 5.23 15.63 8.80
C GLY A 65 4.61 14.34 9.27
N TYR A 66 5.01 13.24 8.65
CA TYR A 66 4.51 11.91 8.97
C TYR A 66 5.65 10.93 9.22
N ARG A 67 5.37 9.93 10.04
CA ARG A 67 6.23 8.77 10.25
C ARG A 67 5.38 7.52 10.40
N LEU A 68 5.98 6.35 10.19
CA LEU A 68 5.30 5.08 10.47
C LEU A 68 5.03 4.95 11.97
N SER A 69 3.82 4.49 12.32
CA SER A 69 3.43 4.26 13.72
C SER A 69 4.08 3.00 14.31
N ARG A 70 4.48 2.08 13.42
CA ARG A 70 5.10 0.80 13.74
C ARG A 70 6.26 0.54 12.78
N HIS A 71 7.10 -0.44 13.08
CA HIS A 71 8.14 -0.87 12.15
C HIS A 71 7.51 -1.38 10.84
N CYS A 72 8.19 -1.17 9.72
CA CYS A 72 7.68 -1.58 8.39
C CYS A 72 7.43 -3.08 8.27
N SER A 73 8.09 -3.91 9.08
CA SER A 73 7.83 -5.35 9.15
C SER A 73 6.46 -5.69 9.77
N GLU A 74 5.88 -4.78 10.52
CA GLU A 74 4.59 -4.96 11.22
C GLU A 74 3.41 -4.36 10.44
N ILE A 75 3.67 -3.75 9.30
CA ILE A 75 2.63 -3.14 8.44
C ILE A 75 2.52 -4.00 7.17
N ASN A 76 1.37 -4.65 6.99
CA ASN A 76 1.13 -5.43 5.78
C ASN A 76 0.45 -4.59 4.68
N VAL A 77 0.63 -5.01 3.44
CA VAL A 77 0.10 -4.29 2.27
C VAL A 77 -1.42 -4.27 2.27
N SER A 78 -2.06 -5.32 2.78
CA SER A 78 -3.52 -5.41 2.85
C SER A 78 -4.13 -4.26 3.68
N GLU A 79 -3.58 -3.98 4.86
CA GLU A 79 -4.10 -2.90 5.72
C GLU A 79 -3.87 -1.51 5.11
N VAL A 80 -2.79 -1.33 4.37
CA VAL A 80 -2.52 -0.06 3.65
C VAL A 80 -3.56 0.17 2.57
N VAL A 81 -3.79 -0.82 1.73
CA VAL A 81 -4.76 -0.71 0.63
C VAL A 81 -6.19 -0.54 1.17
N ALA A 82 -6.57 -1.32 2.18
CA ALA A 82 -7.89 -1.22 2.81
C ALA A 82 -8.17 0.15 3.40
N SER A 83 -7.15 0.82 3.96
CA SER A 83 -7.32 2.14 4.58
C SER A 83 -7.70 3.24 3.59
N VAL A 84 -7.30 3.11 2.34
CA VAL A 84 -7.51 4.15 1.30
C VAL A 84 -8.57 3.77 0.27
N GLU A 85 -8.81 2.49 0.03
CA GLU A 85 -9.75 2.01 -0.98
C GLU A 85 -11.00 1.33 -0.40
N GLY A 86 -10.97 0.95 0.88
CA GLY A 86 -12.00 0.12 1.47
C GLY A 86 -11.83 -1.35 1.06
N SER A 87 -12.93 -2.05 0.79
CA SER A 87 -12.90 -3.46 0.43
C SER A 87 -12.40 -3.68 -1.00
N MET A 88 -11.42 -4.57 -1.17
CA MET A 88 -11.00 -5.07 -2.47
C MET A 88 -11.81 -6.32 -2.83
N ASP A 89 -12.96 -6.12 -3.42
CA ASP A 89 -13.84 -7.20 -3.81
C ASP A 89 -13.88 -7.33 -5.34
N ALA A 90 -13.54 -8.50 -5.86
CA ALA A 90 -13.59 -8.81 -7.28
C ALA A 90 -14.96 -9.31 -7.73
N THR A 91 -15.88 -9.60 -6.80
CA THR A 91 -17.24 -10.02 -7.12
C THR A 91 -18.10 -8.81 -7.49
N GLN A 92 -19.10 -9.04 -8.35
CA GLN A 92 -20.08 -8.00 -8.69
C GLN A 92 -21.10 -7.78 -7.58
N CYS A 93 -21.23 -8.74 -6.68
CA CYS A 93 -22.24 -8.77 -5.62
C CYS A 93 -21.70 -8.37 -4.25
N GLY A 94 -20.42 -7.99 -4.12
CA GLY A 94 -19.79 -7.70 -2.82
C GLY A 94 -19.71 -8.93 -1.90
N GLY A 95 -19.73 -10.15 -2.46
CA GLY A 95 -19.65 -11.38 -1.69
C GLY A 95 -21.00 -11.93 -1.22
N THR A 96 -22.13 -11.27 -1.54
CA THR A 96 -23.48 -11.68 -1.10
C THR A 96 -24.07 -12.82 -1.93
N ALA A 97 -23.42 -13.21 -3.03
CA ALA A 97 -23.86 -14.25 -3.96
C ALA A 97 -25.18 -13.94 -4.69
N ASP A 98 -25.49 -12.66 -4.87
CA ASP A 98 -26.72 -12.18 -5.55
C ASP A 98 -26.39 -11.40 -6.84
N CYS A 99 -25.25 -11.68 -7.45
CA CYS A 99 -24.71 -10.93 -8.59
C CYS A 99 -25.51 -11.08 -9.88
N HIS A 100 -26.47 -12.00 -9.94
CA HIS A 100 -27.37 -12.17 -11.08
C HIS A 100 -28.82 -12.39 -10.60
N ALA A 101 -29.63 -11.33 -10.62
CA ALA A 101 -31.05 -11.37 -10.26
C ALA A 101 -31.32 -12.08 -8.91
N GLY A 102 -30.48 -11.84 -7.89
CA GLY A 102 -30.60 -12.46 -6.56
C GLY A 102 -30.01 -13.86 -6.46
N THR A 103 -29.35 -14.37 -7.51
CA THR A 103 -28.69 -15.67 -7.55
C THR A 103 -27.21 -15.54 -7.87
N ARG A 104 -26.45 -16.61 -7.66
CA ARG A 104 -25.04 -16.66 -8.04
C ARG A 104 -24.89 -16.57 -9.55
N CYS A 105 -23.97 -15.73 -10.03
CA CYS A 105 -23.56 -15.74 -11.42
C CYS A 105 -22.66 -16.96 -11.71
N LEU A 106 -22.49 -17.30 -12.98
CA LEU A 106 -21.66 -18.44 -13.39
C LEU A 106 -20.19 -18.33 -12.93
N ALA A 107 -19.69 -17.12 -12.78
CA ALA A 107 -18.31 -16.86 -12.39
C ALA A 107 -18.15 -16.50 -10.91
N HIS A 108 -19.19 -16.62 -10.09
CA HIS A 108 -19.15 -16.20 -8.67
C HIS A 108 -18.00 -16.88 -7.90
N ASP A 109 -17.89 -18.20 -8.04
CA ASP A 109 -16.86 -18.96 -7.31
C ASP A 109 -15.45 -18.60 -7.75
N LEU A 110 -15.24 -18.30 -9.04
CA LEU A 110 -13.96 -17.83 -9.56
C LEU A 110 -13.56 -16.50 -8.93
N TRP A 111 -14.48 -15.53 -8.88
CA TRP A 111 -14.19 -14.22 -8.30
C TRP A 111 -14.00 -14.28 -6.79
N SER A 112 -14.76 -15.12 -6.09
CA SER A 112 -14.57 -15.37 -4.66
C SER A 112 -13.22 -15.99 -4.36
N GLU A 113 -12.78 -16.93 -5.15
CA GLU A 113 -11.44 -17.53 -5.05
C GLU A 113 -10.34 -16.50 -5.31
N LEU A 114 -10.50 -15.68 -6.36
CA LEU A 114 -9.55 -14.60 -6.65
C LEU A 114 -9.44 -13.62 -5.48
N ASN A 115 -10.56 -13.19 -4.90
CA ASN A 115 -10.56 -12.32 -3.71
C ASN A 115 -9.78 -12.95 -2.56
N SER A 116 -10.01 -14.23 -2.27
CA SER A 116 -9.32 -14.95 -1.21
C SER A 116 -7.82 -15.04 -1.47
N GLN A 117 -7.41 -15.28 -2.71
CA GLN A 117 -6.00 -15.34 -3.10
C GLN A 117 -5.32 -13.98 -2.97
N VAL A 118 -5.96 -12.91 -3.42
CA VAL A 118 -5.43 -11.54 -3.32
C VAL A 118 -5.30 -11.13 -1.85
N ASP A 119 -6.33 -11.31 -1.05
CA ASP A 119 -6.31 -10.96 0.37
C ASP A 119 -5.23 -11.73 1.12
N ASN A 120 -5.14 -13.03 0.88
CA ASN A 120 -4.14 -13.88 1.51
C ASN A 120 -2.71 -13.47 1.11
N PHE A 121 -2.49 -13.15 -0.15
CA PHE A 121 -1.20 -12.65 -0.64
C PHE A 121 -0.81 -11.34 0.05
N LEU A 122 -1.70 -10.36 0.09
CA LEU A 122 -1.43 -9.02 0.61
C LEU A 122 -1.28 -9.01 2.14
N ILE A 123 -2.05 -9.84 2.87
CA ILE A 123 -1.94 -9.96 4.33
C ILE A 123 -0.55 -10.47 4.75
N HIS A 124 0.03 -11.37 3.95
CA HIS A 124 1.34 -11.96 4.25
C HIS A 124 2.52 -11.17 3.67
N LYS A 125 2.28 -10.01 3.04
CA LYS A 125 3.32 -9.12 2.54
C LYS A 125 3.42 -7.87 3.42
N SER A 126 4.54 -7.71 4.12
CA SER A 126 4.85 -6.48 4.85
C SER A 126 5.53 -5.46 3.93
N LEU A 127 5.57 -4.20 4.37
CA LEU A 127 6.34 -3.17 3.67
C LEU A 127 7.83 -3.56 3.61
N GLU A 128 8.35 -4.18 4.67
CA GLU A 128 9.73 -4.67 4.70
C GLU A 128 9.99 -5.73 3.62
N ASP A 129 9.06 -6.67 3.42
CA ASP A 129 9.18 -7.69 2.37
C ASP A 129 9.30 -7.07 0.98
N VAL A 130 8.53 -6.04 0.69
CA VAL A 130 8.58 -5.33 -0.59
C VAL A 130 9.91 -4.62 -0.77
N ILE A 131 10.42 -3.95 0.26
CA ILE A 131 11.72 -3.28 0.26
C ILE A 131 12.87 -4.28 0.07
N ALA A 132 12.83 -5.40 0.75
CA ALA A 132 13.84 -6.46 0.63
C ALA A 132 13.90 -7.03 -0.78
N ASN A 133 12.76 -7.28 -1.40
CA ASN A 133 12.68 -7.74 -2.79
C ASN A 133 13.28 -6.73 -3.77
N LYS A 134 13.06 -5.45 -3.57
CA LYS A 134 13.63 -4.38 -4.40
C LYS A 134 15.16 -4.35 -4.30
N ARG A 135 15.71 -4.45 -3.09
CA ARG A 135 17.17 -4.48 -2.86
C ARG A 135 17.81 -5.67 -3.57
N SER A 136 17.25 -6.86 -3.43
CA SER A 136 17.73 -8.08 -4.09
C SER A 136 17.72 -7.96 -5.63
N SER A 137 16.73 -7.29 -6.18
CA SER A 137 16.63 -7.07 -7.63
C SER A 137 17.66 -6.06 -8.14
N GLN A 138 17.95 -5.03 -7.35
CA GLN A 138 18.99 -4.03 -7.68
C GLN A 138 20.39 -4.64 -7.63
N ASP A 139 20.67 -5.47 -6.63
CA ASP A 139 21.97 -6.14 -6.50
C ASP A 139 22.21 -7.10 -7.65
N ARG A 140 21.23 -7.92 -8.00
CA ARG A 140 21.30 -8.80 -9.17
C ARG A 140 21.58 -8.06 -10.49
N ASN A 141 20.97 -6.87 -10.65
CA ASN A 141 21.15 -6.07 -11.85
C ASN A 141 22.55 -5.43 -11.90
N LYS A 142 23.12 -5.07 -10.75
CA LYS A 142 24.51 -4.58 -10.67
C LYS A 142 25.50 -5.69 -11.02
N ASP A 143 25.30 -6.91 -10.54
CA ASP A 143 26.16 -8.04 -10.84
C ASP A 143 26.13 -8.39 -12.34
N LEU A 144 24.97 -8.31 -12.97
CA LEU A 144 24.81 -8.50 -14.42
C LEU A 144 25.54 -7.42 -15.24
N ILE A 145 25.58 -6.18 -14.80
CA ILE A 145 26.27 -5.07 -15.45
C ILE A 145 27.80 -5.17 -15.21
N ALA A 146 28.23 -5.65 -14.06
CA ALA A 146 29.63 -5.80 -13.70
C ALA A 146 30.35 -6.96 -14.43
N THR A 147 29.60 -7.95 -14.92
CA THR A 147 30.11 -9.11 -15.65
C THR A 147 29.99 -9.00 -17.17
N GLY A 148 29.46 -7.88 -17.66
CA GLY A 148 29.25 -7.60 -19.11
C GLY A 148 30.39 -6.73 -19.73
#